data_38b3b8f60ea42afd7551cc4315c14b88
#
_entry.id   38b3b8f60ea42afd7551cc4315c14b88
#
_cell.length_a   1.000
_cell.length_b   1.000
_cell.length_c   1.000
_cell.angle_alpha   90.00
_cell.angle_beta   90.00
_cell.angle_gamma   90.00
#
_symmetry.space_group_name_H-M   'P 1'
#
loop_
_entity.id
_entity.type
_entity.pdbx_description
1 polymer ?
#
loop_
_entity_poly.entity_id
_entity_poly.type
_entity_poly.pdbx_seq_one_letter_code
_entity_poly.pdbx_strand_id
1 'polypeptide(L)'
;MLQDVTQRRQEEQRREALAGELDHRVKNLLAVIQSVARQSARKTTSLDAFLKTFTGRLKAMASAHELLTATRWRGAFLRDVVAAELGGLAPGQIDAGGPELYLTPRAASAVALALHELAANALRHGALSEERGRVTVQWSAPSTGGFVLDWRESGAPPRQARDRRQFRRPAAQRDHRARA
;
A
#
# COMPACT_ATOMS: atom_id res chain seq x y z
N MET A 1 0.40 38.05 -37.75
CA MET A 1 1.75 38.00 -37.14
C MET A 1 1.74 38.04 -35.61
N LEU A 2 1.00 38.90 -34.94
CA LEU A 2 0.91 38.98 -33.45
C LEU A 2 0.22 37.78 -32.80
N GLN A 3 -0.78 37.16 -33.44
CA GLN A 3 -1.49 35.97 -32.94
C GLN A 3 -0.61 34.71 -32.86
N ASP A 4 0.32 34.58 -33.80
CA ASP A 4 1.21 33.41 -33.87
C ASP A 4 2.25 33.39 -32.73
N VAL A 5 2.73 34.55 -32.32
CA VAL A 5 3.68 34.67 -31.20
C VAL A 5 3.02 34.39 -29.86
N THR A 6 1.75 34.79 -29.68
CA THR A 6 1.00 34.53 -28.45
C THR A 6 0.69 33.05 -28.32
N GLN A 7 0.31 32.38 -29.41
CA GLN A 7 -0.02 30.97 -29.44
C GLN A 7 1.25 30.11 -29.14
N ARG A 8 2.39 30.44 -29.74
CA ARG A 8 3.69 29.77 -29.45
C ARG A 8 4.09 29.91 -28.00
N ARG A 9 3.97 31.10 -27.39
CA ARG A 9 4.26 31.31 -25.96
C ARG A 9 3.34 30.50 -25.05
N GLN A 10 2.06 30.40 -25.40
CA GLN A 10 1.11 29.58 -24.63
C GLN A 10 1.42 28.09 -24.72
N GLU A 11 1.81 27.60 -25.91
CA GLU A 11 2.23 26.21 -26.09
C GLU A 11 3.54 25.90 -25.32
N GLU A 12 4.50 26.81 -25.32
CA GLU A 12 5.75 26.67 -24.61
C GLU A 12 5.54 26.65 -23.09
N GLN A 13 4.75 27.57 -22.55
CA GLN A 13 4.36 27.58 -21.14
C GLN A 13 3.59 26.30 -20.73
N ARG A 14 2.73 25.79 -21.60
CA ARG A 14 2.01 24.54 -21.36
C ARG A 14 2.94 23.34 -21.33
N ARG A 15 3.94 23.31 -22.23
CA ARG A 15 4.97 22.26 -22.24
C ARG A 15 5.84 22.31 -21.00
N GLU A 16 6.29 23.49 -20.59
CA GLU A 16 7.07 23.68 -19.36
C GLU A 16 6.29 23.25 -18.11
N ALA A 17 5.01 23.64 -18.00
CA ALA A 17 4.15 23.24 -16.91
C ALA A 17 3.97 21.71 -16.84
N LEU A 18 3.74 21.05 -17.98
CA LEU A 18 3.64 19.60 -18.08
C LEU A 18 4.97 18.89 -17.72
N ALA A 19 6.10 19.44 -18.17
CA ALA A 19 7.41 18.91 -17.84
C ALA A 19 7.68 19.00 -16.34
N GLY A 20 7.34 20.14 -15.70
CA GLY A 20 7.46 20.32 -14.26
C GLY A 20 6.57 19.36 -13.45
N GLU A 21 5.33 19.13 -13.91
CA GLU A 21 4.44 18.15 -13.29
C GLU A 21 4.98 16.71 -13.39
N LEU A 22 5.52 16.34 -14.54
CA LEU A 22 6.17 15.04 -14.75
C LEU A 22 7.39 14.85 -13.85
N ASP A 23 8.27 15.85 -13.76
CA ASP A 23 9.46 15.79 -12.89
C ASP A 23 9.06 15.60 -11.43
N HIS A 24 8.07 16.32 -10.95
CA HIS A 24 7.55 16.17 -9.60
C HIS A 24 6.95 14.76 -9.36
N ARG A 25 6.23 14.19 -10.33
CA ARG A 25 5.68 12.84 -10.25
C ARG A 25 6.77 11.78 -10.22
N VAL A 26 7.80 11.91 -11.07
CA VAL A 26 8.96 11.00 -11.08
C VAL A 26 9.70 11.05 -9.74
N LYS A 27 9.95 12.22 -9.19
CA LYS A 27 10.57 12.37 -7.86
C LYS A 27 9.76 11.70 -6.76
N ASN A 28 8.43 11.86 -6.79
CA ASN A 28 7.56 11.20 -5.83
C ASN A 28 7.59 9.67 -5.95
N LEU A 29 7.58 9.13 -7.17
CA LEU A 29 7.70 7.68 -7.41
C LEU A 29 9.03 7.15 -6.89
N LEU A 30 10.14 7.82 -7.17
CA LEU A 30 11.47 7.43 -6.68
C LEU A 30 11.54 7.44 -5.15
N ALA A 31 10.96 8.44 -4.50
CA ALA A 31 10.89 8.50 -3.04
C ALA A 31 10.11 7.32 -2.44
N VAL A 32 9.00 6.93 -3.06
CA VAL A 32 8.22 5.77 -2.63
C VAL A 32 8.99 4.47 -2.86
N ILE A 33 9.63 4.27 -4.03
CA ILE A 33 10.47 3.10 -4.31
C ILE A 33 11.59 2.97 -3.28
N GLN A 34 12.28 4.07 -2.95
CA GLN A 34 13.32 4.07 -1.92
C GLN A 34 12.77 3.70 -0.53
N SER A 35 11.56 4.17 -0.18
CA SER A 35 10.90 3.81 1.07
C SER A 35 10.57 2.32 1.11
N VAL A 36 10.02 1.77 0.04
CA VAL A 36 9.71 0.34 -0.11
C VAL A 36 10.97 -0.51 -0.02
N ALA A 37 12.07 -0.10 -0.68
CA ALA A 37 13.35 -0.80 -0.60
C ALA A 37 13.88 -0.84 0.84
N ARG A 38 13.89 0.31 1.53
CA ARG A 38 14.33 0.39 2.93
C ARG A 38 13.47 -0.45 3.88
N GLN A 39 12.15 -0.44 3.70
CA GLN A 39 11.25 -1.26 4.52
C GLN A 39 11.46 -2.76 4.26
N SER A 40 11.69 -3.15 2.99
CA SER A 40 11.95 -4.54 2.64
C SER A 40 13.26 -5.02 3.25
N ALA A 41 14.32 -4.22 3.18
CA ALA A 41 15.61 -4.54 3.76
C ALA A 41 15.57 -4.75 5.30
N ARG A 42 14.73 -3.99 6.01
CA ARG A 42 14.60 -4.11 7.48
C ARG A 42 13.93 -5.40 7.94
N LYS A 43 13.14 -6.04 7.09
CA LYS A 43 12.32 -7.21 7.44
C LYS A 43 12.91 -8.53 6.92
N THR A 44 14.02 -8.50 6.20
CA THR A 44 14.59 -9.65 5.52
C THR A 44 16.02 -9.91 5.98
N THR A 45 16.38 -11.18 6.09
CA THR A 45 17.69 -11.63 6.55
C THR A 45 18.56 -12.21 5.44
N SER A 46 18.01 -12.35 4.22
CA SER A 46 18.74 -12.84 3.05
C SER A 46 18.42 -11.99 1.82
N LEU A 47 19.30 -12.00 0.83
CA LEU A 47 19.11 -11.31 -0.44
C LEU A 47 17.87 -11.83 -1.18
N ASP A 48 17.66 -13.13 -1.22
CA ASP A 48 16.49 -13.73 -1.90
C ASP A 48 15.18 -13.33 -1.24
N ALA A 49 15.12 -13.31 0.10
CA ALA A 49 13.95 -12.84 0.83
C ALA A 49 13.70 -11.34 0.59
N PHE A 50 14.76 -10.55 0.52
CA PHE A 50 14.67 -9.13 0.16
C PHE A 50 14.11 -8.96 -1.25
N LEU A 51 14.70 -9.61 -2.25
CA LEU A 51 14.26 -9.51 -3.64
C LEU A 51 12.80 -9.92 -3.80
N LYS A 52 12.40 -11.04 -3.20
CA LYS A 52 11.01 -11.51 -3.24
C LYS A 52 10.04 -10.50 -2.64
N THR A 53 10.36 -9.95 -1.46
CA THR A 53 9.51 -8.97 -0.77
C THR A 53 9.47 -7.64 -1.51
N PHE A 54 10.62 -7.15 -1.97
CA PHE A 54 10.73 -5.88 -2.69
C PHE A 54 10.00 -5.93 -4.03
N THR A 55 10.21 -7.00 -4.82
CA THR A 55 9.54 -7.17 -6.12
C THR A 55 8.03 -7.29 -5.97
N GLY A 56 7.55 -8.02 -4.96
CA GLY A 56 6.12 -8.13 -4.68
C GLY A 56 5.48 -6.76 -4.38
N ARG A 57 6.11 -5.97 -3.53
CA ARG A 57 5.65 -4.61 -3.23
C ARG A 57 5.68 -3.68 -4.43
N LEU A 58 6.72 -3.79 -5.24
CA LEU A 58 6.85 -3.00 -6.47
C LEU A 58 5.75 -3.36 -7.46
N LYS A 59 5.39 -4.64 -7.56
CA LYS A 59 4.27 -5.10 -8.38
C LYS A 59 2.93 -4.54 -7.91
N ALA A 60 2.64 -4.57 -6.60
CA ALA A 60 1.44 -3.96 -6.04
C ALA A 60 1.35 -2.46 -6.35
N MET A 61 2.47 -1.75 -6.25
CA MET A 61 2.52 -0.35 -6.64
C MET A 61 2.25 -0.15 -8.14
N ALA A 62 2.78 -1.02 -9.01
CA ALA A 62 2.55 -0.94 -10.44
C ALA A 62 1.06 -1.15 -10.78
N SER A 63 0.39 -2.14 -10.17
CA SER A 63 -1.05 -2.37 -10.32
C SER A 63 -1.88 -1.15 -9.91
N ALA A 64 -1.57 -0.55 -8.76
CA ALA A 64 -2.23 0.69 -8.32
C ALA A 64 -1.97 1.85 -9.30
N HIS A 65 -0.75 1.96 -9.82
CA HIS A 65 -0.37 2.98 -10.80
C HIS A 65 -1.13 2.84 -12.12
N GLU A 66 -1.37 1.62 -12.60
CA GLU A 66 -2.16 1.34 -13.79
C GLU A 66 -3.61 1.83 -13.62
N LEU A 67 -4.25 1.50 -12.48
CA LEU A 67 -5.59 1.99 -12.16
C LEU A 67 -5.65 3.53 -12.12
N LEU A 68 -4.65 4.18 -11.52
CA LEU A 68 -4.56 5.63 -11.45
C LEU A 68 -4.33 6.28 -12.82
N THR A 69 -3.56 5.64 -13.68
CA THR A 69 -3.31 6.12 -15.05
C THR A 69 -4.59 6.07 -15.88
N ALA A 70 -5.37 5.00 -15.78
CA ALA A 70 -6.66 4.85 -16.45
C ALA A 70 -7.65 5.97 -16.08
N THR A 71 -7.58 6.48 -14.85
CA THR A 71 -8.42 7.58 -14.36
C THR A 71 -7.79 8.96 -14.50
N ARG A 72 -6.68 9.09 -15.22
CA ARG A 72 -5.89 10.32 -15.35
C ARG A 72 -5.49 10.89 -13.98
N TRP A 73 -5.11 10.01 -13.04
CA TRP A 73 -4.65 10.37 -11.69
C TRP A 73 -5.69 11.07 -10.81
N ARG A 74 -6.97 10.95 -11.13
CA ARG A 74 -8.03 11.48 -10.28
C ARG A 74 -8.26 10.65 -9.03
N GLY A 75 -7.91 9.36 -9.06
CA GLY A 75 -8.10 8.39 -7.97
C GLY A 75 -8.58 7.05 -8.51
N ALA A 76 -8.96 6.15 -7.63
CA ALA A 76 -9.49 4.83 -7.97
C ALA A 76 -10.60 4.41 -7.00
N PHE A 77 -11.54 3.58 -7.44
CA PHE A 77 -12.48 2.96 -6.54
C PHE A 77 -11.78 1.90 -5.68
N LEU A 78 -12.13 1.86 -4.40
CA LEU A 78 -11.54 0.88 -3.48
C LEU A 78 -11.76 -0.55 -3.94
N ARG A 79 -12.95 -0.87 -4.48
CA ARG A 79 -13.24 -2.19 -5.04
C ARG A 79 -12.26 -2.61 -6.15
N ASP A 80 -11.84 -1.65 -7.00
CA ASP A 80 -10.93 -1.95 -8.11
C ASP A 80 -9.50 -2.20 -7.60
N VAL A 81 -9.08 -1.46 -6.56
CA VAL A 81 -7.80 -1.70 -5.88
C VAL A 81 -7.80 -3.08 -5.20
N VAL A 82 -8.90 -3.44 -4.53
CA VAL A 82 -9.06 -4.76 -3.89
C VAL A 82 -9.04 -5.88 -4.95
N ALA A 83 -9.77 -5.70 -6.06
CA ALA A 83 -9.80 -6.67 -7.15
C ALA A 83 -8.43 -6.85 -7.82
N ALA A 84 -7.68 -5.78 -8.02
CA ALA A 84 -6.34 -5.82 -8.61
C ALA A 84 -5.34 -6.58 -7.73
N GLU A 85 -5.42 -6.43 -6.40
CA GLU A 85 -4.48 -7.07 -5.47
C GLU A 85 -4.90 -8.50 -5.07
N LEU A 86 -6.18 -8.78 -4.99
CA LEU A 86 -6.70 -10.03 -4.42
C LEU A 86 -7.40 -10.94 -5.44
N GLY A 87 -7.88 -10.41 -6.56
CA GLY A 87 -8.76 -11.13 -7.49
C GLY A 87 -8.16 -12.36 -8.16
N GLY A 88 -6.82 -12.43 -8.27
CA GLY A 88 -6.10 -13.61 -8.80
C GLY A 88 -5.57 -14.56 -7.73
N LEU A 89 -5.77 -14.26 -6.45
CA LEU A 89 -5.23 -15.04 -5.33
C LEU A 89 -6.29 -16.02 -4.81
N ALA A 90 -5.87 -17.23 -4.48
CA ALA A 90 -6.66 -18.25 -3.75
C ALA A 90 -8.14 -18.28 -4.16
N PRO A 91 -8.50 -18.73 -5.39
CA PRO A 91 -9.87 -18.70 -5.91
C PRO A 91 -10.86 -19.33 -4.94
N GLY A 92 -11.96 -18.62 -4.66
CA GLY A 92 -13.02 -19.09 -3.76
C GLY A 92 -12.71 -19.02 -2.26
N GLN A 93 -11.51 -18.53 -1.87
CA GLN A 93 -11.14 -18.36 -0.47
C GLN A 93 -11.22 -16.91 0.02
N ILE A 94 -11.39 -15.95 -0.89
CA ILE A 94 -11.44 -14.52 -0.56
C ILE A 94 -12.82 -13.98 -0.90
N ASP A 95 -13.47 -13.39 0.10
CA ASP A 95 -14.72 -12.65 -0.03
C ASP A 95 -14.45 -11.17 0.27
N ALA A 96 -14.80 -10.29 -0.67
CA ALA A 96 -14.52 -8.88 -0.55
C ALA A 96 -15.73 -8.02 -0.94
N GLY A 97 -16.09 -7.04 -0.11
CA GLY A 97 -17.24 -6.20 -0.35
C GLY A 97 -17.35 -4.98 0.56
N GLY A 98 -18.13 -4.00 0.09
CA GLY A 98 -18.42 -2.76 0.81
C GLY A 98 -19.06 -1.71 -0.09
N PRO A 99 -19.41 -0.54 0.43
CA PRO A 99 -20.00 0.54 -0.32
C PRO A 99 -19.04 1.09 -1.38
N GLU A 100 -19.58 1.79 -2.37
CA GLU A 100 -18.76 2.49 -3.34
C GLU A 100 -17.95 3.60 -2.66
N LEU A 101 -16.62 3.48 -2.72
CA LEU A 101 -15.67 4.44 -2.14
C LEU A 101 -14.62 4.82 -3.17
N TYR A 102 -14.43 6.11 -3.35
CA TYR A 102 -13.42 6.66 -4.24
C TYR A 102 -12.21 7.17 -3.46
N LEU A 103 -11.05 6.63 -3.75
CA LEU A 103 -9.80 6.92 -3.06
C LEU A 103 -8.99 7.96 -3.83
N THR A 104 -8.34 8.86 -3.11
CA THR A 104 -7.28 9.69 -3.70
C THR A 104 -6.12 8.82 -4.20
N PRO A 105 -5.27 9.30 -5.14
CA PRO A 105 -4.13 8.53 -5.64
C PRO A 105 -3.20 8.03 -4.53
N ARG A 106 -2.96 8.86 -3.52
CA ARG A 106 -2.13 8.50 -2.36
C ARG A 106 -2.77 7.39 -1.53
N ALA A 107 -4.08 7.48 -1.29
CA ALA A 107 -4.81 6.46 -0.53
C ALA A 107 -4.87 5.14 -1.30
N ALA A 108 -5.13 5.16 -2.61
CA ALA A 108 -5.16 3.97 -3.45
C ALA A 108 -3.82 3.21 -3.41
N SER A 109 -2.71 3.90 -3.58
CA SER A 109 -1.36 3.31 -3.50
C SER A 109 -1.06 2.73 -2.11
N ALA A 110 -1.46 3.42 -1.04
CA ALA A 110 -1.26 2.94 0.33
C ALA A 110 -2.09 1.70 0.63
N VAL A 111 -3.35 1.66 0.18
CA VAL A 111 -4.25 0.51 0.33
C VAL A 111 -3.75 -0.69 -0.47
N ALA A 112 -3.34 -0.51 -1.71
CA ALA A 112 -2.78 -1.58 -2.54
C ALA A 112 -1.59 -2.25 -1.84
N LEU A 113 -0.65 -1.46 -1.34
CA LEU A 113 0.50 -1.98 -0.60
C LEU A 113 0.08 -2.71 0.69
N ALA A 114 -0.88 -2.18 1.44
CA ALA A 114 -1.39 -2.83 2.65
C ALA A 114 -2.07 -4.17 2.35
N LEU A 115 -2.92 -4.22 1.32
CA LEU A 115 -3.57 -5.45 0.88
C LEU A 115 -2.56 -6.50 0.41
N HIS A 116 -1.55 -6.07 -0.35
CA HIS A 116 -0.45 -6.95 -0.77
C HIS A 116 0.26 -7.59 0.43
N GLU A 117 0.60 -6.82 1.46
CA GLU A 117 1.25 -7.34 2.67
C GLU A 117 0.35 -8.30 3.44
N LEU A 118 -0.94 -7.96 3.59
CA LEU A 118 -1.91 -8.83 4.26
C LEU A 118 -2.08 -10.15 3.50
N ALA A 119 -2.27 -10.09 2.19
CA ALA A 119 -2.38 -11.26 1.33
C ALA A 119 -1.11 -12.14 1.37
N ALA A 120 0.06 -11.53 1.28
CA ALA A 120 1.33 -12.25 1.39
C ALA A 120 1.52 -12.92 2.76
N ASN A 121 1.02 -12.32 3.83
CA ASN A 121 1.03 -12.93 5.17
C ASN A 121 0.02 -14.08 5.27
N ALA A 122 -1.20 -13.90 4.75
CA ALA A 122 -2.23 -14.93 4.73
C ALA A 122 -1.81 -16.17 3.93
N LEU A 123 -1.14 -15.98 2.78
CA LEU A 123 -0.60 -17.06 1.96
C LEU A 123 0.56 -17.81 2.63
N ARG A 124 1.39 -17.12 3.39
CA ARG A 124 2.58 -17.73 4.01
C ARG A 124 2.32 -18.36 5.36
N HIS A 125 1.45 -17.78 6.16
CA HIS A 125 1.32 -18.11 7.57
C HIS A 125 -0.12 -17.96 8.10
N GLY A 126 -1.05 -17.56 7.26
CA GLY A 126 -2.43 -17.27 7.62
C GLY A 126 -3.44 -18.21 6.94
N ALA A 127 -4.67 -17.76 6.84
CA ALA A 127 -5.78 -18.57 6.36
C ALA A 127 -5.57 -19.10 4.92
N LEU A 128 -4.94 -18.32 4.05
CA LEU A 128 -4.73 -18.73 2.65
C LEU A 128 -3.60 -19.79 2.46
N SER A 129 -2.92 -20.19 3.52
CA SER A 129 -2.02 -21.34 3.49
C SER A 129 -2.74 -22.68 3.65
N GLU A 130 -4.04 -22.67 3.97
CA GLU A 130 -4.86 -23.82 4.21
C GLU A 130 -6.03 -23.90 3.20
N GLU A 131 -6.36 -25.07 2.69
CA GLU A 131 -7.44 -25.24 1.69
C GLU A 131 -8.81 -24.76 2.19
N ARG A 132 -9.09 -24.93 3.48
CA ARG A 132 -10.35 -24.50 4.11
C ARG A 132 -10.29 -23.10 4.67
N GLY A 133 -9.16 -22.46 4.59
CA GLY A 133 -8.99 -21.09 5.07
C GLY A 133 -9.81 -20.09 4.25
N ARG A 134 -10.24 -19.03 4.88
CA ARG A 134 -11.03 -17.95 4.26
C ARG A 134 -10.51 -16.60 4.73
N VAL A 135 -10.55 -15.64 3.81
CA VAL A 135 -10.31 -14.23 4.09
C VAL A 135 -11.55 -13.46 3.73
N THR A 136 -11.98 -12.60 4.64
CA THR A 136 -13.07 -11.65 4.40
C THR A 136 -12.49 -10.24 4.48
N VAL A 137 -12.72 -9.44 3.42
CA VAL A 137 -12.30 -8.04 3.34
C VAL A 137 -13.54 -7.17 3.22
N GLN A 138 -13.84 -6.41 4.25
CA GLN A 138 -14.99 -5.50 4.26
C GLN A 138 -14.52 -4.07 4.48
N TRP A 139 -15.25 -3.13 3.88
CA TRP A 139 -14.99 -1.72 4.12
C TRP A 139 -16.27 -0.93 4.30
N SER A 140 -16.14 0.17 5.02
CA SER A 140 -17.25 1.09 5.32
C SER A 140 -16.77 2.52 5.33
N ALA A 141 -17.71 3.46 5.14
CA ALA A 141 -17.47 4.90 5.23
C ALA A 141 -18.22 5.43 6.46
N PRO A 142 -17.56 5.62 7.61
CA PRO A 142 -18.19 6.23 8.77
C PRO A 142 -18.57 7.70 8.52
N SER A 143 -19.61 8.19 9.16
CA SER A 143 -20.08 9.58 9.03
C SER A 143 -19.05 10.62 9.50
N THR A 144 -18.06 10.22 10.28
CA THR A 144 -16.95 11.06 10.74
C THR A 144 -15.88 11.33 9.67
N GLY A 145 -16.06 10.80 8.46
CA GLY A 145 -15.13 10.90 7.34
C GLY A 145 -14.10 9.77 7.31
N GLY A 146 -13.44 9.65 6.15
CA GLY A 146 -12.50 8.55 5.91
C GLY A 146 -13.19 7.23 5.57
N PHE A 147 -12.46 6.14 5.74
CA PHE A 147 -12.99 4.78 5.58
C PHE A 147 -12.30 3.83 6.55
N VAL A 148 -12.98 2.73 6.85
CA VAL A 148 -12.44 1.59 7.62
C VAL A 148 -12.37 0.40 6.68
N LEU A 149 -11.23 -0.29 6.64
CA LEU A 149 -11.06 -1.56 5.95
C LEU A 149 -10.76 -2.62 7.00
N ASP A 150 -11.60 -3.64 7.05
CA ASP A 150 -11.54 -4.76 7.99
C ASP A 150 -11.05 -6.01 7.23
N TRP A 151 -9.99 -6.63 7.72
CA TRP A 151 -9.42 -7.88 7.21
C TRP A 151 -9.57 -8.97 8.26
N ARG A 152 -10.32 -10.01 7.94
CA ARG A 152 -10.55 -11.16 8.83
C ARG A 152 -10.10 -12.44 8.19
N GLU A 153 -9.39 -13.23 8.95
CA GLU A 153 -8.95 -14.57 8.57
C GLU A 153 -9.67 -15.62 9.43
N SER A 154 -10.15 -16.69 8.81
CA SER A 154 -10.73 -17.85 9.47
C SER A 154 -10.12 -19.14 8.90
N GLY A 155 -10.03 -20.19 9.72
CA GLY A 155 -9.40 -21.45 9.31
C GLY A 155 -7.87 -21.37 9.14
N ALA A 156 -7.25 -20.33 9.70
CA ALA A 156 -5.80 -20.22 9.75
C ALA A 156 -5.20 -21.30 10.67
N PRO A 157 -3.98 -21.78 10.38
CA PRO A 157 -3.29 -22.69 11.28
C PRO A 157 -3.07 -22.03 12.64
N PRO A 158 -3.05 -22.80 13.75
CA PRO A 158 -2.84 -22.25 15.07
C PRO A 158 -1.52 -21.50 15.08
N ARG A 159 -1.57 -20.20 15.42
CA ARG A 159 -0.35 -19.37 15.53
C ARG A 159 0.56 -20.04 16.55
N GLN A 160 1.70 -20.55 16.11
CA GLN A 160 2.78 -20.88 17.03
C GLN A 160 3.04 -19.63 17.86
N ALA A 161 2.87 -19.74 19.18
CA ALA A 161 3.06 -18.63 20.10
C ALA A 161 4.49 -18.12 19.93
N ARG A 162 4.66 -17.07 19.12
CA ARG A 162 5.90 -16.33 19.09
C ARG A 162 6.12 -15.79 20.51
N ASP A 163 7.18 -16.29 21.13
CA ASP A 163 7.63 -16.00 22.47
C ASP A 163 7.45 -14.49 22.77
N ARG A 164 6.49 -14.16 23.63
CA ARG A 164 6.18 -12.79 24.06
C ARG A 164 7.31 -12.18 24.91
N ARG A 165 8.48 -12.82 24.98
CA ARG A 165 9.58 -12.44 25.85
C ARG A 165 10.50 -11.34 25.31
N GLN A 166 10.34 -10.85 24.06
CA GLN A 166 11.30 -9.89 23.51
C GLN A 166 10.86 -8.42 23.50
N PHE A 167 9.75 -8.05 24.14
CA PHE A 167 9.37 -6.64 24.32
C PHE A 167 9.12 -6.23 25.76
N ARG A 168 10.00 -6.65 26.68
CA ARG A 168 10.17 -5.92 27.94
C ARG A 168 11.19 -4.80 27.69
N ARG A 169 10.69 -3.60 27.44
CA ARG A 169 11.50 -2.38 27.60
C ARG A 169 11.99 -2.36 29.06
N PRO A 170 13.32 -2.21 29.33
CA PRO A 170 13.77 -1.95 30.68
C PRO A 170 13.16 -0.61 31.12
N ALA A 171 12.51 -0.62 32.27
CA ALA A 171 12.01 0.59 32.93
C ALA A 171 13.19 1.55 33.10
N ALA A 172 13.05 2.77 32.57
CA ALA A 172 14.00 3.84 32.82
C ALA A 172 14.02 4.10 34.32
N GLN A 173 15.14 3.76 34.97
CA GLN A 173 15.45 4.12 36.33
C GLN A 173 15.58 5.65 36.40
N ARG A 174 14.57 6.31 36.94
CA ARG A 174 14.65 7.73 37.32
C ARG A 174 15.57 7.82 38.52
N ASP A 175 16.78 8.25 38.30
CA ASP A 175 17.70 8.60 39.39
C ASP A 175 17.29 10.00 39.90
N HIS A 176 16.60 9.99 41.08
CA HIS A 176 16.37 11.17 41.87
C HIS A 176 17.54 11.29 42.84
N ARG A 177 18.55 12.06 42.47
CA ARG A 177 19.44 12.71 43.44
C ARG A 177 19.89 14.06 42.92
N ALA A 178 19.11 15.07 43.27
CA ALA A 178 19.60 16.43 43.44
C ALA A 178 19.35 16.80 44.87
N ARG A 179 20.42 16.99 45.64
CA ARG A 179 20.53 17.88 46.81
C ARG A 179 22.00 17.95 47.24
N ALA A 180 22.65 19.00 47.01
CA ALA A 180 23.27 20.00 47.88
C ALA A 180 24.08 20.96 47.03
#